data_41f47fa680f0dada401109f597f44361
#
_entry.id   41f47fa680f0dada401109f597f44361
#
_cell.length_a   1.000
_cell.length_b   1.000
_cell.length_c   1.000
_cell.angle_alpha   90.00
_cell.angle_beta   90.00
_cell.angle_gamma   90.00
#
_symmetry.space_group_name_H-M   'P 1'
#
loop_
_entity.id
_entity.type
_entity.pdbx_description
1 polymer ?
#
loop_
_entity_poly.entity_id
_entity_poly.type
_entity_poly.pdbx_seq_one_letter_code
_entity_poly.pdbx_strand_id
1 'polypeptide(L)'
;VGREFGIGIRRAIEQTQMTHRKIAEMLDWDESKLSDLVRGKGGVTEAEVLQLLAFCRVPPAEVRHLIALYRETRQTGYLKIPEDGVPDLVRSLVEQERLANVITVWSMNLVPGRLQTADYMQAVVDGSVRSKSVNYGEVIAAKIKRRELFHWSREFTFYIHEQALLLPVGSTDVMKDQLLHLLAMAQRSYITLRIVPVAIGAHAGLGGSFMHLSYEKFEPVVYLEGENSSLFLEDKASLATYTEVLKLLDRQALGAEESKELINSILI
;
A
#
# COMPACT_ATOMS: atom_id res chain seq x y z
N VAL A 1 1.22 -1.19 10.64
CA VAL A 1 1.41 -1.84 11.96
C VAL A 1 0.33 -1.38 12.94
N GLY A 2 0.22 -0.11 13.28
CA GLY A 2 -0.79 0.38 14.24
C GLY A 2 -2.21 -0.01 13.88
N ARG A 3 -2.51 0.03 12.58
CA ARG A 3 -3.82 -0.36 12.05
C ARG A 3 -4.05 -1.87 12.11
N GLU A 4 -3.08 -2.67 11.70
CA GLU A 4 -3.14 -4.14 11.75
C GLU A 4 -3.29 -4.61 13.20
N PHE A 5 -2.52 -3.99 14.11
CA PHE A 5 -2.66 -4.18 15.54
C PHE A 5 -4.07 -3.82 16.03
N GLY A 6 -4.60 -2.64 15.68
CA GLY A 6 -5.94 -2.19 16.05
C GLY A 6 -7.05 -3.13 15.56
N ILE A 7 -6.90 -3.71 14.37
CA ILE A 7 -7.83 -4.71 13.82
C ILE A 7 -7.77 -6.01 14.62
N GLY A 8 -6.56 -6.49 14.96
CA GLY A 8 -6.37 -7.67 15.79
C GLY A 8 -7.00 -7.48 17.18
N ILE A 9 -6.79 -6.34 17.81
CA ILE A 9 -7.44 -5.99 19.08
C ILE A 9 -8.97 -5.96 18.94
N ARG A 10 -9.49 -5.37 17.86
CA ARG A 10 -10.95 -5.35 17.63
C ARG A 10 -11.53 -6.76 17.51
N ARG A 11 -10.90 -7.64 16.73
CA ARG A 11 -11.31 -9.06 16.61
C ARG A 11 -11.32 -9.76 17.96
N ALA A 12 -10.27 -9.54 18.78
CA ALA A 12 -10.17 -10.12 20.12
C ALA A 12 -11.34 -9.67 21.00
N ILE A 13 -11.71 -8.39 20.94
CA ILE A 13 -12.85 -7.84 21.68
C ILE A 13 -14.18 -8.43 21.17
N GLU A 14 -14.39 -8.46 19.86
CA GLU A 14 -15.62 -8.97 19.23
C GLU A 14 -15.88 -10.45 19.59
N GLN A 15 -14.83 -11.26 19.71
CA GLN A 15 -14.95 -12.67 20.15
C GLN A 15 -15.53 -12.82 21.56
N THR A 16 -15.37 -11.82 22.44
CA THR A 16 -15.94 -11.83 23.78
C THR A 16 -17.44 -11.58 23.80
N GLN A 17 -18.01 -11.05 22.72
CA GLN A 17 -19.41 -10.58 22.63
C GLN A 17 -19.78 -9.50 23.67
N MET A 18 -18.78 -8.87 24.29
CA MET A 18 -18.94 -7.78 25.26
C MET A 18 -18.83 -6.41 24.59
N THR A 19 -19.49 -5.42 25.17
CA THR A 19 -19.33 -4.03 24.75
C THR A 19 -17.98 -3.47 25.21
N HIS A 20 -17.43 -2.48 24.48
CA HIS A 20 -16.19 -1.79 24.86
C HIS A 20 -16.28 -1.24 26.29
N ARG A 21 -17.43 -0.66 26.65
CA ARG A 21 -17.67 -0.13 28.00
C ARG A 21 -17.53 -1.21 29.06
N LYS A 22 -18.12 -2.40 28.83
CA LYS A 22 -18.06 -3.49 29.82
C LYS A 22 -16.64 -4.02 29.99
N ILE A 23 -15.87 -4.13 28.91
CA ILE A 23 -14.48 -4.55 28.96
C ILE A 23 -13.63 -3.51 29.67
N ALA A 24 -13.83 -2.22 29.39
CA ALA A 24 -13.11 -1.14 30.07
C ALA A 24 -13.38 -1.15 31.57
N GLU A 25 -14.65 -1.28 32.00
CA GLU A 25 -15.02 -1.44 33.43
C GLU A 25 -14.31 -2.64 34.08
N MET A 26 -14.24 -3.79 33.41
CA MET A 26 -13.62 -5.01 33.97
C MET A 26 -12.09 -4.93 34.06
N LEU A 27 -11.47 -4.11 33.23
CA LEU A 27 -10.03 -3.90 33.22
C LEU A 27 -9.58 -2.66 34.04
N ASP A 28 -10.54 -1.95 34.63
CA ASP A 28 -10.32 -0.66 35.30
C ASP A 28 -9.67 0.38 34.37
N TRP A 29 -10.22 0.45 33.14
CA TRP A 29 -9.74 1.37 32.10
C TRP A 29 -10.81 2.40 31.75
N ASP A 30 -10.33 3.59 31.30
CA ASP A 30 -11.21 4.54 30.62
C ASP A 30 -11.66 3.99 29.26
N GLU A 31 -12.91 4.23 28.90
CA GLU A 31 -13.49 3.80 27.63
C GLU A 31 -12.73 4.44 26.43
N SER A 32 -12.23 5.68 26.60
CA SER A 32 -11.39 6.36 25.61
C SER A 32 -10.09 5.60 25.33
N LYS A 33 -9.46 5.05 26.38
CA LYS A 33 -8.23 4.25 26.28
C LYS A 33 -8.41 3.00 25.43
N LEU A 34 -9.50 2.27 25.64
CA LEU A 34 -9.82 1.10 24.81
C LEU A 34 -10.15 1.51 23.37
N SER A 35 -10.88 2.61 23.17
CA SER A 35 -11.20 3.15 21.86
C SER A 35 -9.94 3.56 21.07
N ASP A 36 -8.97 4.20 21.71
CA ASP A 36 -7.72 4.60 21.07
C ASP A 36 -6.84 3.40 20.73
N LEU A 37 -6.84 2.36 21.58
CA LEU A 37 -6.15 1.11 21.31
C LEU A 37 -6.72 0.40 20.08
N VAL A 38 -8.04 0.31 19.96
CA VAL A 38 -8.73 -0.26 18.80
C VAL A 38 -8.48 0.53 17.51
N ARG A 39 -8.22 1.84 17.62
CA ARG A 39 -7.84 2.70 16.49
C ARG A 39 -6.35 2.64 16.16
N GLY A 40 -5.56 1.89 16.92
CA GLY A 40 -4.11 1.78 16.73
C GLY A 40 -3.34 3.04 17.15
N LYS A 41 -3.94 3.95 17.93
CA LYS A 41 -3.32 5.23 18.36
C LYS A 41 -2.31 5.10 19.50
N GLY A 42 -2.17 3.93 20.11
CA GLY A 42 -1.30 3.71 21.26
C GLY A 42 -1.94 4.20 22.59
N GLY A 43 -1.13 4.66 23.54
CA GLY A 43 -1.62 5.16 24.83
C GLY A 43 -1.72 4.11 25.93
N VAL A 44 -1.33 2.85 25.66
CA VAL A 44 -1.28 1.73 26.60
C VAL A 44 0.13 1.15 26.68
N THR A 45 0.43 0.49 27.77
CA THR A 45 1.69 -0.26 27.95
C THR A 45 1.56 -1.68 27.37
N GLU A 46 2.70 -2.34 27.13
CA GLU A 46 2.70 -3.75 26.68
C GLU A 46 1.99 -4.66 27.71
N ALA A 47 2.19 -4.40 29.00
CA ALA A 47 1.52 -5.16 30.06
C ALA A 47 -0.01 -5.02 30.00
N GLU A 48 -0.52 -3.84 29.70
CA GLU A 48 -1.95 -3.59 29.53
C GLU A 48 -2.50 -4.27 28.27
N VAL A 49 -1.74 -4.29 27.18
CA VAL A 49 -2.12 -5.07 25.99
C VAL A 49 -2.21 -6.55 26.31
N LEU A 50 -1.20 -7.11 26.99
CA LEU A 50 -1.21 -8.51 27.43
C LEU A 50 -2.41 -8.81 28.36
N GLN A 51 -2.74 -7.91 29.27
CA GLN A 51 -3.90 -8.02 30.16
C GLN A 51 -5.20 -8.10 29.36
N LEU A 52 -5.41 -7.23 28.36
CA LEU A 52 -6.57 -7.26 27.49
C LEU A 52 -6.65 -8.57 26.66
N LEU A 53 -5.52 -8.99 26.06
CA LEU A 53 -5.49 -10.21 25.26
C LEU A 53 -5.75 -11.47 26.10
N ALA A 54 -5.23 -11.53 27.32
CA ALA A 54 -5.50 -12.59 28.29
C ALA A 54 -6.98 -12.59 28.69
N PHE A 55 -7.56 -11.42 28.96
CA PHE A 55 -8.99 -11.25 29.25
C PHE A 55 -9.85 -11.75 28.10
N CYS A 56 -9.50 -11.43 26.85
CA CYS A 56 -10.19 -11.89 25.65
C CYS A 56 -9.90 -13.38 25.30
N ARG A 57 -9.06 -14.07 26.07
CA ARG A 57 -8.67 -15.48 25.85
C ARG A 57 -8.07 -15.72 24.46
N VAL A 58 -7.29 -14.77 23.97
CA VAL A 58 -6.63 -14.86 22.66
C VAL A 58 -5.60 -16.00 22.67
N PRO A 59 -5.54 -16.86 21.63
CA PRO A 59 -4.58 -17.95 21.56
C PRO A 59 -3.12 -17.47 21.64
N PRO A 60 -2.19 -18.24 22.26
CA PRO A 60 -0.81 -17.80 22.48
C PRO A 60 -0.05 -17.42 21.21
N ALA A 61 -0.34 -18.05 20.07
CA ALA A 61 0.29 -17.72 18.80
C ALA A 61 -0.13 -16.31 18.32
N GLU A 62 -1.41 -15.98 18.45
CA GLU A 62 -1.96 -14.67 18.09
C GLU A 62 -1.53 -13.59 19.09
N VAL A 63 -1.41 -13.92 20.38
CA VAL A 63 -0.83 -13.00 21.38
C VAL A 63 0.58 -12.60 20.98
N ARG A 64 1.45 -13.57 20.62
CA ARG A 64 2.82 -13.27 20.18
C ARG A 64 2.83 -12.36 18.95
N HIS A 65 1.96 -12.61 17.98
CA HIS A 65 1.83 -11.79 16.78
C HIS A 65 1.39 -10.36 17.14
N LEU A 66 0.33 -10.19 17.93
CA LEU A 66 -0.17 -8.87 18.30
C LEU A 66 0.82 -8.09 19.18
N ILE A 67 1.59 -8.74 20.05
CA ILE A 67 2.65 -8.08 20.82
C ILE A 67 3.80 -7.64 19.93
N ALA A 68 4.18 -8.43 18.93
CA ALA A 68 5.18 -8.00 17.93
C ALA A 68 4.71 -6.75 17.19
N LEU A 69 3.46 -6.75 16.71
CA LEU A 69 2.84 -5.57 16.08
C LEU A 69 2.81 -4.36 17.04
N TYR A 70 2.45 -4.57 18.31
CA TYR A 70 2.44 -3.50 19.31
C TYR A 70 3.82 -2.84 19.50
N ARG A 71 4.87 -3.64 19.57
CA ARG A 71 6.25 -3.14 19.69
C ARG A 71 6.67 -2.32 18.48
N GLU A 72 6.26 -2.74 17.31
CA GLU A 72 6.48 -2.01 16.04
C GLU A 72 5.69 -0.69 15.99
N THR A 73 4.48 -0.59 16.61
CA THR A 73 3.68 0.66 16.62
C THR A 73 4.35 1.83 17.34
N ARG A 74 5.33 1.57 18.18
CA ARG A 74 6.09 2.61 18.89
C ARG A 74 7.20 3.24 18.06
N GLN A 75 7.49 2.69 16.90
CA GLN A 75 8.41 3.27 15.93
C GLN A 75 7.61 4.13 14.95
N THR A 76 8.02 5.38 14.73
CA THR A 76 7.46 6.29 13.75
C THR A 76 7.79 5.79 12.33
N GLY A 77 6.87 5.03 11.74
CA GLY A 77 7.13 4.26 10.53
C GLY A 77 7.83 2.94 10.81
N TYR A 78 7.67 1.97 9.95
CA TYR A 78 8.35 0.68 10.10
C TYR A 78 8.96 0.21 8.79
N LEU A 79 10.21 -0.23 8.90
CA LEU A 79 10.95 -0.86 7.83
C LEU A 79 10.74 -2.37 7.91
N LYS A 80 10.20 -2.96 6.84
CA LYS A 80 10.15 -4.42 6.69
C LYS A 80 11.31 -4.89 5.84
N ILE A 81 12.18 -5.69 6.45
CA ILE A 81 13.21 -6.47 5.77
C ILE A 81 12.78 -7.93 5.95
N PRO A 82 12.35 -8.63 4.90
CA PRO A 82 11.89 -10.00 5.03
C PRO A 82 13.04 -10.93 5.40
N GLU A 83 12.87 -11.72 6.44
CA GLU A 83 13.79 -12.80 6.80
C GLU A 83 13.71 -13.95 5.79
N ASP A 84 12.50 -14.20 5.24
CA ASP A 84 12.18 -15.31 4.33
C ASP A 84 11.86 -14.88 2.88
N GLY A 85 12.13 -13.61 2.50
CA GLY A 85 11.98 -13.12 1.14
C GLY A 85 10.69 -12.37 0.82
N VAL A 86 10.49 -12.07 -0.47
CA VAL A 86 9.45 -11.21 -1.06
C VAL A 86 7.99 -11.48 -0.66
N PRO A 87 7.54 -12.73 -0.35
CA PRO A 87 6.13 -13.00 -0.06
C PRO A 87 5.53 -12.21 1.10
N ASP A 88 6.31 -11.95 2.17
CA ASP A 88 5.80 -11.22 3.34
C ASP A 88 5.63 -9.73 3.11
N LEU A 89 6.47 -9.13 2.25
CA LEU A 89 6.30 -7.74 1.83
C LEU A 89 5.00 -7.55 1.05
N VAL A 90 4.74 -8.44 0.09
CA VAL A 90 3.51 -8.42 -0.71
C VAL A 90 2.28 -8.61 0.16
N ARG A 91 2.33 -9.53 1.14
CA ARG A 91 1.21 -9.77 2.07
C ARG A 91 0.85 -8.54 2.87
N SER A 92 1.83 -7.86 3.46
CA SER A 92 1.60 -6.64 4.24
C SER A 92 1.00 -5.52 3.41
N LEU A 93 1.51 -5.32 2.20
CA LEU A 93 0.96 -4.34 1.28
C LEU A 93 -0.49 -4.69 0.88
N VAL A 94 -0.77 -5.96 0.57
CA VAL A 94 -2.13 -6.42 0.23
C VAL A 94 -3.13 -6.12 1.34
N GLU A 95 -2.76 -6.35 2.61
CA GLU A 95 -3.66 -6.06 3.74
C GLU A 95 -3.92 -4.55 3.87
N GLN A 96 -2.89 -3.70 3.72
CA GLN A 96 -3.06 -2.24 3.73
C GLN A 96 -3.95 -1.78 2.56
N GLU A 97 -3.74 -2.30 1.37
CA GLU A 97 -4.53 -1.99 0.19
C GLU A 97 -6.01 -2.44 0.32
N ARG A 98 -6.27 -3.58 0.99
CA ARG A 98 -7.65 -4.06 1.25
C ARG A 98 -8.44 -3.12 2.13
N LEU A 99 -7.79 -2.39 3.01
CA LEU A 99 -8.43 -1.46 3.93
C LEU A 99 -8.61 -0.06 3.33
N ALA A 100 -7.83 0.28 2.32
CA ALA A 100 -7.84 1.62 1.72
C ALA A 100 -9.10 1.86 0.89
N ASN A 101 -9.67 3.06 1.01
CA ASN A 101 -10.76 3.55 0.17
C ASN A 101 -10.23 4.32 -1.04
N VAL A 102 -9.12 5.06 -0.86
CA VAL A 102 -8.44 5.80 -1.92
C VAL A 102 -6.99 5.35 -1.99
N ILE A 103 -6.55 4.99 -3.17
CA ILE A 103 -5.18 4.55 -3.44
C ILE A 103 -4.59 5.45 -4.52
N THR A 104 -3.58 6.25 -4.14
CA THR A 104 -2.85 7.10 -5.07
C THR A 104 -1.44 6.57 -5.24
N VAL A 105 -1.02 6.36 -6.47
CA VAL A 105 0.30 5.82 -6.80
C VAL A 105 1.06 6.84 -7.65
N TRP A 106 2.28 7.14 -7.26
CA TRP A 106 3.28 7.77 -8.11
C TRP A 106 4.29 6.72 -8.55
N SER A 107 4.52 6.60 -9.85
CA SER A 107 5.48 5.66 -10.41
C SER A 107 6.38 6.35 -11.43
N MET A 108 7.70 6.29 -11.18
CA MET A 108 8.69 7.02 -11.96
C MET A 108 9.30 6.19 -13.10
N ASN A 109 9.65 4.94 -12.85
CA ASN A 109 10.47 4.14 -13.78
C ASN A 109 9.73 2.97 -14.45
N LEU A 110 8.67 2.48 -13.85
CA LEU A 110 7.90 1.33 -14.33
C LEU A 110 6.40 1.64 -14.31
N VAL A 111 5.64 0.94 -15.09
CA VAL A 111 4.19 0.91 -14.93
C VAL A 111 3.83 0.43 -13.52
N PRO A 112 2.89 1.07 -12.80
CA PRO A 112 2.45 0.63 -11.47
C PRO A 112 2.03 -0.84 -11.47
N GLY A 113 2.51 -1.62 -10.50
CA GLY A 113 2.34 -3.07 -10.47
C GLY A 113 0.91 -3.58 -10.65
N ARG A 114 -0.10 -2.84 -10.19
CA ARG A 114 -1.52 -3.18 -10.42
C ARG A 114 -1.99 -3.01 -11.86
N LEU A 115 -1.32 -2.17 -12.62
CA LEU A 115 -1.60 -1.89 -14.03
C LEU A 115 -0.70 -2.69 -14.99
N GLN A 116 0.25 -3.50 -14.47
CA GLN A 116 1.13 -4.30 -15.31
C GLN A 116 0.38 -5.51 -15.89
N THR A 117 0.63 -5.87 -17.14
CA THR A 117 0.24 -7.17 -17.70
C THR A 117 1.09 -8.30 -17.12
N ALA A 118 0.70 -9.55 -17.28
CA ALA A 118 1.48 -10.70 -16.79
C ALA A 118 2.87 -10.76 -17.46
N ASP A 119 2.91 -10.55 -18.78
CA ASP A 119 4.14 -10.59 -19.57
C ASP A 119 5.08 -9.43 -19.22
N TYR A 120 4.54 -8.22 -18.94
CA TYR A 120 5.33 -7.10 -18.45
C TYR A 120 5.91 -7.42 -17.06
N MET A 121 5.12 -7.99 -16.12
CA MET A 121 5.64 -8.42 -14.81
C MET A 121 6.75 -9.44 -14.95
N GLN A 122 6.59 -10.42 -15.86
CA GLN A 122 7.61 -11.44 -16.12
C GLN A 122 8.89 -10.79 -16.64
N ALA A 123 8.78 -9.88 -17.59
CA ALA A 123 9.94 -9.18 -18.17
C ALA A 123 10.67 -8.32 -17.12
N VAL A 124 9.95 -7.66 -16.20
CA VAL A 124 10.55 -6.94 -15.07
C VAL A 124 11.33 -7.89 -14.17
N VAL A 125 10.74 -9.04 -13.82
CA VAL A 125 11.41 -10.07 -12.99
C VAL A 125 12.65 -10.61 -13.71
N ASP A 126 12.58 -10.83 -15.02
CA ASP A 126 13.70 -11.36 -15.81
C ASP A 126 14.88 -10.39 -15.88
N GLY A 127 14.60 -9.07 -15.84
CA GLY A 127 15.62 -8.01 -15.81
C GLY A 127 16.14 -7.65 -14.41
N SER A 128 15.57 -8.22 -13.34
CA SER A 128 15.94 -7.89 -11.95
C SER A 128 16.94 -8.87 -11.35
N VAL A 129 17.54 -8.49 -10.20
CA VAL A 129 18.34 -9.39 -9.39
C VAL A 129 17.44 -10.47 -8.80
N ARG A 130 17.72 -11.74 -9.14
CA ARG A 130 16.93 -12.89 -8.68
C ARG A 130 17.54 -13.56 -7.46
N SER A 131 16.75 -13.71 -6.41
CA SER A 131 17.09 -14.61 -5.29
C SER A 131 16.70 -16.04 -5.62
N LYS A 132 17.59 -17.01 -5.35
CA LYS A 132 17.32 -18.44 -5.56
C LYS A 132 16.23 -18.98 -4.63
N SER A 133 15.97 -18.32 -3.52
CA SER A 133 14.96 -18.72 -2.52
C SER A 133 13.54 -18.22 -2.86
N VAL A 134 13.36 -17.40 -3.89
CA VAL A 134 12.08 -16.79 -4.22
C VAL A 134 11.42 -17.48 -5.42
N ASN A 135 10.19 -17.93 -5.23
CA ASN A 135 9.34 -18.42 -6.32
C ASN A 135 8.65 -17.20 -7.01
N TYR A 136 9.27 -16.69 -8.07
CA TYR A 136 8.76 -15.52 -8.79
C TYR A 136 7.42 -15.78 -9.48
N GLY A 137 7.09 -17.02 -9.83
CA GLY A 137 5.77 -17.37 -10.35
C GLY A 137 4.66 -17.11 -9.32
N GLU A 138 4.90 -17.46 -8.06
CA GLU A 138 3.97 -17.14 -6.96
C GLU A 138 3.88 -15.64 -6.69
N VAL A 139 5.00 -14.91 -6.79
CA VAL A 139 5.01 -13.44 -6.65
C VAL A 139 4.16 -12.77 -7.73
N ILE A 140 4.32 -13.19 -8.99
CA ILE A 140 3.51 -12.68 -10.12
C ILE A 140 2.04 -13.02 -9.90
N ALA A 141 1.72 -14.26 -9.55
CA ALA A 141 0.35 -14.69 -9.25
C ALA A 141 -0.29 -13.85 -8.13
N ALA A 142 0.46 -13.58 -7.04
CA ALA A 142 0.02 -12.73 -5.95
C ALA A 142 -0.21 -11.27 -6.40
N LYS A 143 0.67 -10.72 -7.25
CA LYS A 143 0.50 -9.38 -7.83
C LYS A 143 -0.73 -9.32 -8.74
N ILE A 144 -0.98 -10.34 -9.57
CA ILE A 144 -2.18 -10.40 -10.42
C ILE A 144 -3.45 -10.46 -9.55
N LYS A 145 -3.44 -11.25 -8.48
CA LYS A 145 -4.57 -11.34 -7.54
C LYS A 145 -4.93 -10.00 -6.89
N ARG A 146 -3.97 -9.09 -6.71
CA ARG A 146 -4.23 -7.73 -6.21
C ARG A 146 -5.17 -6.92 -7.13
N ARG A 147 -5.34 -7.30 -8.40
CA ARG A 147 -6.29 -6.65 -9.32
C ARG A 147 -7.75 -6.90 -8.92
N GLU A 148 -8.06 -7.94 -8.15
CA GLU A 148 -9.39 -8.19 -7.60
C GLU A 148 -9.86 -7.04 -6.68
N LEU A 149 -8.93 -6.21 -6.19
CA LEU A 149 -9.23 -5.03 -5.39
C LEU A 149 -9.72 -3.83 -6.23
N PHE A 150 -9.60 -3.87 -7.57
CA PHE A 150 -10.21 -2.89 -8.44
C PHE A 150 -11.73 -3.01 -8.41
N HIS A 151 -12.37 -2.12 -7.66
CA HIS A 151 -13.81 -2.13 -7.45
C HIS A 151 -14.34 -0.69 -7.44
N TRP A 152 -15.53 -0.50 -7.96
CA TRP A 152 -16.19 0.81 -8.08
C TRP A 152 -16.39 1.56 -6.75
N SER A 153 -16.38 0.87 -5.61
CA SER A 153 -16.48 1.46 -4.28
C SER A 153 -15.18 2.09 -3.78
N ARG A 154 -14.13 2.11 -4.60
CA ARG A 154 -12.81 2.64 -4.28
C ARG A 154 -12.33 3.56 -5.36
N GLU A 155 -11.46 4.50 -5.01
CA GLU A 155 -10.85 5.43 -5.94
C GLU A 155 -9.37 5.08 -6.14
N PHE A 156 -8.95 5.04 -7.39
CA PHE A 156 -7.56 4.78 -7.77
C PHE A 156 -7.06 5.91 -8.64
N THR A 157 -5.98 6.58 -8.19
CA THR A 157 -5.28 7.57 -9.00
C THR A 157 -3.85 7.11 -9.25
N PHE A 158 -3.46 7.07 -10.50
CA PHE A 158 -2.12 6.71 -10.94
C PHE A 158 -1.48 7.88 -11.64
N TYR A 159 -0.42 8.44 -11.04
CA TYR A 159 0.51 9.33 -11.68
C TYR A 159 1.69 8.50 -12.19
N ILE A 160 1.95 8.54 -13.49
CA ILE A 160 3.00 7.76 -14.13
C ILE A 160 3.91 8.74 -14.84
N HIS A 161 5.21 8.67 -14.58
CA HIS A 161 6.16 9.45 -15.36
C HIS A 161 6.24 8.90 -16.79
N GLU A 162 6.26 9.76 -17.79
CA GLU A 162 6.33 9.36 -19.20
C GLU A 162 7.49 8.40 -19.48
N GLN A 163 8.63 8.57 -18.78
CA GLN A 163 9.77 7.67 -18.87
C GLN A 163 9.41 6.19 -18.65
N ALA A 164 8.45 5.90 -17.77
CA ALA A 164 8.00 4.54 -17.50
C ALA A 164 7.27 3.89 -18.69
N LEU A 165 6.76 4.70 -19.60
CA LEU A 165 6.09 4.25 -20.83
C LEU A 165 7.09 4.09 -22.00
N LEU A 166 8.20 4.81 -21.94
CA LEU A 166 9.25 4.83 -22.95
C LEU A 166 10.35 3.80 -22.68
N LEU A 167 10.56 3.41 -21.41
CA LEU A 167 11.54 2.42 -21.02
C LEU A 167 11.19 1.04 -21.60
N PRO A 168 12.04 0.44 -22.45
CA PRO A 168 11.76 -0.90 -22.99
C PRO A 168 11.77 -1.96 -21.89
N VAL A 169 10.64 -2.64 -21.68
CA VAL A 169 10.48 -3.77 -20.76
C VAL A 169 10.02 -4.98 -21.57
N GLY A 170 10.85 -6.00 -21.67
CA GLY A 170 10.61 -7.15 -22.51
C GLY A 170 10.71 -6.82 -24.01
N SER A 171 9.79 -7.36 -24.81
CA SER A 171 9.73 -7.11 -26.24
C SER A 171 8.81 -5.91 -26.60
N THR A 172 8.87 -5.49 -27.86
CA THR A 172 7.95 -4.48 -28.41
C THR A 172 6.48 -4.89 -28.24
N ASP A 173 6.18 -6.18 -28.41
CA ASP A 173 4.81 -6.70 -28.23
C ASP A 173 4.36 -6.61 -26.79
N VAL A 174 5.25 -6.93 -25.82
CA VAL A 174 4.97 -6.78 -24.37
C VAL A 174 4.66 -5.31 -24.04
N MET A 175 5.45 -4.37 -24.55
CA MET A 175 5.20 -2.94 -24.34
C MET A 175 3.90 -2.48 -24.97
N LYS A 176 3.61 -2.92 -26.20
CA LYS A 176 2.36 -2.61 -26.90
C LYS A 176 1.14 -3.09 -26.12
N ASP A 177 1.15 -4.35 -25.70
CA ASP A 177 0.06 -4.93 -24.91
C ASP A 177 -0.10 -4.22 -23.56
N GLN A 178 1.01 -3.82 -22.94
CA GLN A 178 1.01 -3.04 -21.70
C GLN A 178 0.36 -1.67 -21.88
N LEU A 179 0.68 -0.94 -22.95
CA LEU A 179 0.11 0.38 -23.23
C LEU A 179 -1.39 0.27 -23.56
N LEU A 180 -1.78 -0.72 -24.36
CA LEU A 180 -3.20 -1.01 -24.64
C LEU A 180 -3.96 -1.35 -23.36
N HIS A 181 -3.34 -2.10 -22.45
CA HIS A 181 -3.93 -2.40 -21.14
C HIS A 181 -4.12 -1.14 -20.29
N LEU A 182 -3.17 -0.20 -20.30
CA LEU A 182 -3.33 1.09 -19.60
C LEU A 182 -4.52 1.88 -20.12
N LEU A 183 -4.69 1.96 -21.44
CA LEU A 183 -5.84 2.62 -22.06
C LEU A 183 -7.16 1.95 -21.66
N ALA A 184 -7.21 0.62 -21.64
CA ALA A 184 -8.40 -0.12 -21.22
C ALA A 184 -8.73 0.11 -19.73
N MET A 185 -7.72 0.19 -18.87
CA MET A 185 -7.90 0.48 -17.44
C MET A 185 -8.39 1.92 -17.22
N ALA A 186 -7.89 2.89 -18.00
CA ALA A 186 -8.28 4.29 -17.92
C ALA A 186 -9.74 4.57 -18.39
N GLN A 187 -10.45 3.57 -18.94
CA GLN A 187 -11.88 3.69 -19.26
C GLN A 187 -12.79 3.47 -18.03
N ARG A 188 -12.25 2.96 -16.93
CA ARG A 188 -13.03 2.67 -15.72
C ARG A 188 -13.21 3.95 -14.91
N SER A 189 -14.45 4.30 -14.53
CA SER A 189 -14.79 5.55 -13.85
C SER A 189 -14.12 5.73 -12.47
N TYR A 190 -13.69 4.65 -11.85
CA TYR A 190 -12.99 4.65 -10.56
C TYR A 190 -11.46 4.62 -10.68
N ILE A 191 -10.93 4.71 -11.90
CA ILE A 191 -9.49 4.76 -12.18
C ILE A 191 -9.17 6.07 -12.90
N THR A 192 -8.35 6.89 -12.28
CA THR A 192 -7.76 8.08 -12.87
C THR A 192 -6.30 7.79 -13.22
N LEU A 193 -5.94 7.90 -14.48
CA LEU A 193 -4.58 7.72 -14.97
C LEU A 193 -4.09 9.04 -15.55
N ARG A 194 -2.97 9.55 -15.04
CA ARG A 194 -2.38 10.82 -15.44
C ARG A 194 -0.87 10.68 -15.64
N ILE A 195 -0.36 11.21 -16.74
CA ILE A 195 1.05 11.15 -17.11
C ILE A 195 1.75 12.44 -16.72
N VAL A 196 2.90 12.32 -16.08
CA VAL A 196 3.82 13.44 -15.85
C VAL A 196 4.85 13.45 -17.00
N PRO A 197 4.80 14.46 -17.90
CA PRO A 197 5.64 14.48 -19.08
C PRO A 197 7.14 14.66 -18.75
N VAL A 198 8.02 14.01 -19.51
CA VAL A 198 9.48 14.24 -19.43
C VAL A 198 9.83 15.72 -19.68
N ALA A 199 9.08 16.39 -20.55
CA ALA A 199 9.30 17.78 -20.91
C ALA A 199 9.16 18.76 -19.73
N ILE A 200 8.51 18.35 -18.61
CA ILE A 200 8.41 19.20 -17.42
C ILE A 200 9.75 19.41 -16.72
N GLY A 201 10.71 18.51 -16.94
CA GLY A 201 12.01 18.55 -16.28
C GLY A 201 11.95 18.16 -14.81
N ALA A 202 12.60 18.93 -13.94
CA ALA A 202 12.58 18.66 -12.50
C ALA A 202 11.17 18.81 -11.90
N HIS A 203 10.74 17.81 -11.14
CA HIS A 203 9.40 17.74 -10.56
C HIS A 203 9.43 17.17 -9.13
N ALA A 204 8.36 17.33 -8.39
CA ALA A 204 8.30 16.93 -6.98
C ALA A 204 8.46 15.41 -6.73
N GLY A 205 8.18 14.58 -7.73
CA GLY A 205 8.28 13.12 -7.63
C GLY A 205 9.69 12.54 -7.82
N LEU A 206 10.74 13.34 -8.00
CA LEU A 206 12.12 12.86 -8.23
C LEU A 206 12.71 12.07 -7.05
N GLY A 207 12.12 12.17 -5.87
CA GLY A 207 12.53 11.39 -4.70
C GLY A 207 12.25 9.89 -4.79
N GLY A 208 11.56 9.44 -5.82
CA GLY A 208 11.24 8.04 -6.08
C GLY A 208 9.75 7.74 -6.08
N SER A 209 9.42 6.51 -6.47
CA SER A 209 8.04 6.03 -6.51
C SER A 209 7.48 5.78 -5.10
N PHE A 210 6.18 6.01 -4.93
CA PHE A 210 5.48 5.75 -3.68
C PHE A 210 4.00 5.49 -3.89
N MET A 211 3.36 4.95 -2.85
CA MET A 211 1.92 4.77 -2.79
C MET A 211 1.37 5.46 -1.55
N HIS A 212 0.32 6.25 -1.71
CA HIS A 212 -0.43 6.87 -0.63
C HIS A 212 -1.76 6.15 -0.47
N LEU A 213 -1.99 5.61 0.71
CA LEU A 213 -3.17 4.83 1.06
C LEU A 213 -4.01 5.64 2.05
N SER A 214 -5.24 6.00 1.65
CA SER A 214 -6.18 6.71 2.52
C SER A 214 -7.32 5.80 2.93
N TYR A 215 -7.84 6.03 4.13
CA TYR A 215 -8.81 5.16 4.77
C TYR A 215 -9.93 5.98 5.38
N GLU A 216 -11.12 5.43 5.46
CA GLU A 216 -12.28 6.11 6.05
C GLU A 216 -12.14 6.36 7.56
N LYS A 217 -11.51 5.42 8.28
CA LYS A 217 -11.49 5.40 9.76
C LYS A 217 -10.11 5.53 10.37
N PHE A 218 -9.04 5.60 9.56
CA PHE A 218 -7.66 5.61 10.02
C PHE A 218 -6.87 6.73 9.35
N GLU A 219 -5.75 7.11 9.95
CA GLU A 219 -4.77 8.00 9.31
C GLU A 219 -4.20 7.34 8.05
N PRO A 220 -3.84 8.13 7.03
CA PRO A 220 -3.25 7.60 5.81
C PRO A 220 -1.88 6.94 6.07
N VAL A 221 -1.40 6.20 5.07
CA VAL A 221 -0.07 5.58 5.07
C VAL A 221 0.60 5.85 3.74
N VAL A 222 1.89 6.18 3.78
CA VAL A 222 2.75 6.19 2.60
C VAL A 222 3.60 4.93 2.58
N TYR A 223 3.57 4.22 1.47
CA TYR A 223 4.36 3.02 1.22
C TYR A 223 5.47 3.31 0.21
N LEU A 224 6.68 2.96 0.58
CA LEU A 224 7.87 3.01 -0.27
C LEU A 224 8.40 1.60 -0.45
N GLU A 225 8.80 1.28 -1.67
CA GLU A 225 9.33 -0.03 -2.03
C GLU A 225 10.80 0.10 -2.46
N GLY A 226 11.68 -0.70 -1.87
CA GLY A 226 13.07 -0.89 -2.27
C GLY A 226 13.30 -2.31 -2.77
N GLU A 227 14.53 -2.62 -3.20
CA GLU A 227 14.91 -3.93 -3.75
C GLU A 227 14.67 -5.09 -2.77
N ASN A 228 14.96 -4.90 -1.50
CA ASN A 228 14.87 -5.92 -0.46
C ASN A 228 14.12 -5.47 0.80
N SER A 229 13.44 -4.34 0.73
CA SER A 229 12.78 -3.76 1.89
C SER A 229 11.59 -2.91 1.50
N SER A 230 10.68 -2.69 2.43
CA SER A 230 9.61 -1.72 2.28
C SER A 230 9.44 -0.88 3.54
N LEU A 231 9.09 0.38 3.35
CA LEU A 231 8.89 1.33 4.42
C LEU A 231 7.44 1.83 4.40
N PHE A 232 6.80 1.76 5.54
CA PHE A 232 5.46 2.30 5.76
C PHE A 232 5.59 3.52 6.68
N LEU A 233 5.25 4.70 6.18
CA LEU A 233 5.30 5.98 6.90
C LEU A 233 3.91 6.34 7.38
N GLU A 234 3.78 6.59 8.68
CA GLU A 234 2.52 6.94 9.35
C GLU A 234 2.66 8.22 10.17
N ASP A 235 3.86 8.79 10.27
CA ASP A 235 4.09 10.03 11.00
C ASP A 235 3.58 11.26 10.25
N LYS A 236 3.09 12.26 10.99
CA LYS A 236 2.45 13.45 10.43
C LYS A 236 3.35 14.26 9.50
N ALA A 237 4.65 14.34 9.78
CA ALA A 237 5.58 15.13 8.99
C ALA A 237 5.82 14.48 7.63
N SER A 238 6.05 13.16 7.60
CA SER A 238 6.17 12.38 6.37
C SER A 238 4.89 12.46 5.55
N LEU A 239 3.73 12.22 6.16
CA LEU A 239 2.44 12.29 5.49
C LEU A 239 2.17 13.68 4.87
N ALA A 240 2.49 14.75 5.59
CA ALA A 240 2.36 16.11 5.06
C ALA A 240 3.27 16.34 3.84
N THR A 241 4.52 15.87 3.92
CA THR A 241 5.48 15.98 2.81
C THR A 241 4.96 15.27 1.55
N TYR A 242 4.54 14.00 1.66
CA TYR A 242 4.04 13.25 0.51
C TYR A 242 2.69 13.77 -0.01
N THR A 243 1.87 14.35 0.84
CA THR A 243 0.64 15.05 0.42
C THR A 243 0.98 16.27 -0.45
N GLU A 244 1.99 17.07 -0.08
CA GLU A 244 2.45 18.20 -0.92
C GLU A 244 3.08 17.72 -2.23
N VAL A 245 3.85 16.62 -2.22
CA VAL A 245 4.35 16.00 -3.46
C VAL A 245 3.20 15.63 -4.39
N LEU A 246 2.14 14.99 -3.88
CA LEU A 246 0.96 14.64 -4.69
C LEU A 246 0.26 15.86 -5.26
N LYS A 247 0.09 16.93 -4.49
CA LYS A 247 -0.50 18.20 -4.98
C LYS A 247 0.31 18.82 -6.11
N LEU A 248 1.64 18.76 -6.02
CA LEU A 248 2.51 19.27 -7.08
C LEU A 248 2.46 18.36 -8.32
N LEU A 249 2.48 17.05 -8.16
CA LEU A 249 2.32 16.10 -9.27
C LEU A 249 0.96 16.29 -9.96
N ASP A 250 -0.12 16.53 -9.20
CA ASP A 250 -1.45 16.79 -9.74
C ASP A 250 -1.48 18.02 -10.65
N ARG A 251 -0.76 19.08 -10.29
CA ARG A 251 -0.64 20.31 -11.12
C ARG A 251 0.24 20.12 -12.35
N GLN A 252 1.21 19.20 -12.27
CA GLN A 252 2.23 18.98 -13.28
C GLN A 252 1.86 17.89 -14.29
N ALA A 253 0.97 16.99 -13.90
CA ALA A 253 0.52 15.90 -14.77
C ALA A 253 -0.48 16.40 -15.82
N LEU A 254 -0.45 15.77 -16.99
CA LEU A 254 -1.47 15.93 -18.04
C LEU A 254 -2.85 15.56 -17.49
N GLY A 255 -3.89 16.12 -18.06
CA GLY A 255 -5.27 15.68 -17.82
C GLY A 255 -5.49 14.22 -18.22
N ALA A 256 -6.60 13.63 -17.79
CA ALA A 256 -6.87 12.20 -18.07
C ALA A 256 -6.94 11.91 -19.58
N GLU A 257 -7.60 12.77 -20.36
CA GLU A 257 -7.71 12.60 -21.82
C GLU A 257 -6.38 12.86 -22.51
N GLU A 258 -5.67 13.93 -22.18
CA GLU A 258 -4.33 14.21 -22.72
C GLU A 258 -3.35 13.07 -22.41
N SER A 259 -3.49 12.43 -21.24
CA SER A 259 -2.69 11.25 -20.89
C SER A 259 -2.98 10.04 -21.80
N LYS A 260 -4.25 9.82 -22.16
CA LYS A 260 -4.63 8.78 -23.12
C LYS A 260 -4.09 9.08 -24.51
N GLU A 261 -4.14 10.35 -24.94
CA GLU A 261 -3.58 10.80 -26.23
C GLU A 261 -2.08 10.56 -26.29
N LEU A 262 -1.35 10.88 -25.21
CA LEU A 262 0.08 10.60 -25.12
C LEU A 262 0.37 9.10 -25.21
N ILE A 263 -0.34 8.25 -24.49
CA ILE A 263 -0.17 6.80 -24.55
C ILE A 263 -0.44 6.29 -25.97
N ASN A 264 -1.49 6.78 -26.65
CA ASN A 264 -1.77 6.43 -28.04
C ASN A 264 -0.66 6.86 -29.00
N SER A 265 -0.03 8.02 -28.78
CA SER A 265 1.07 8.48 -29.62
C SER A 265 2.35 7.63 -29.51
N ILE A 266 2.54 6.96 -28.38
CA ILE A 266 3.66 6.02 -28.16
C ILE A 266 3.39 4.66 -28.83
N LEU A 267 2.12 4.30 -29.06
CA LEU A 267 1.72 3.05 -29.71
C LEU A 267 1.94 3.05 -31.23
N ILE A 268 2.04 4.22 -31.85
CA ILE A 268 2.23 4.40 -33.29
C ILE A 268 3.71 4.28 -33.67
#